data_83c4b2f3935d9f6bcfd37d8ab4736820
#
_entry.id   83c4b2f3935d9f6bcfd37d8ab4736820
#
_cell.length_a   1.000
_cell.length_b   1.000
_cell.length_c   1.000
_cell.angle_alpha   90.00
_cell.angle_beta   90.00
_cell.angle_gamma   90.00
#
_symmetry.space_group_name_H-M   'P 1'
#
loop_
_entity.id
_entity.type
_entity.pdbx_description
1 polymer ?
#
loop_
_entity_poly.entity_id
_entity_poly.type
_entity_poly.pdbx_seq_one_letter_code
_entity_poly.pdbx_strand_id
1 'polypeptide(L)'
;MKPGYRAIYSQYRESITQGLLKPGEKVPSVRVLASELGVARKTVETAWSILIGEGFLVSDGARGTRVNPELVLSPVKRKARDKPLSNPASAFGDAERKQSGFLRLGIPALDAFPSKKWLLLSAKAVRALHPSEMLTPPLMGYAPLRDAIAHYLNVSRGLACSPEQVVITGGYQHNLRLILTLLAGSQHKVVFEEPGYFLGQRILEHTCQQLHSVPVDNDGLDMQFLLRHHHDARLLFVTPSHQSPLAVTLSLPRRQQLLAWAAQHNSWIVEDDYDGEFHYTRKVVPALKSLDSDDRVIYMGTFSKTMLPSLRTSYLVLPRALLAQFRQTAELTESGQPLLTQKILAAFLSEGHFYKHLKKMRNLYSARRGFVLAALAQIYPQIFNVEVRDGGMHIIAFLRDSTQDVALAQRWQQHQLQVSPLSEWYRGNSPRYGLIIGYTNVTSAEEAIALLQRPAQETQALLADGSRQATEE
;
A
#
# COMPACT_ATOMS: atom_id res chain seq x y z
N MET A 1 28.90 -29.40 -21.70
CA MET A 1 28.43 -28.09 -22.17
C MET A 1 29.64 -27.16 -22.25
N LYS A 2 29.89 -26.49 -23.39
CA LYS A 2 31.04 -25.59 -23.53
C LYS A 2 30.84 -24.35 -22.66
N PRO A 3 31.87 -23.90 -21.89
CA PRO A 3 31.71 -22.76 -21.00
C PRO A 3 31.56 -21.46 -21.78
N GLY A 4 30.60 -20.61 -21.37
CA GLY A 4 30.46 -19.23 -21.87
C GLY A 4 31.50 -18.30 -21.23
N TYR A 5 31.65 -17.08 -21.74
CA TYR A 5 32.63 -16.10 -21.22
C TYR A 5 32.42 -15.80 -19.71
N ARG A 6 31.17 -15.83 -19.21
CA ARG A 6 30.88 -15.62 -17.79
C ARG A 6 31.46 -16.71 -16.90
N ALA A 7 31.39 -17.97 -17.34
CA ALA A 7 31.96 -19.10 -16.59
C ALA A 7 33.48 -19.00 -16.51
N ILE A 8 34.15 -18.66 -17.65
CA ILE A 8 35.61 -18.46 -17.71
C ILE A 8 36.00 -17.27 -16.81
N TYR A 9 35.32 -16.14 -16.92
CA TYR A 9 35.53 -14.97 -16.08
C TYR A 9 35.42 -15.30 -14.59
N SER A 10 34.33 -15.94 -14.16
CA SER A 10 34.08 -16.28 -12.75
C SER A 10 35.18 -17.24 -12.23
N GLN A 11 35.54 -18.23 -13.01
CA GLN A 11 36.58 -19.21 -12.64
C GLN A 11 37.94 -18.53 -12.39
N TYR A 12 38.38 -17.67 -13.30
CA TYR A 12 39.65 -16.97 -13.14
C TYR A 12 39.64 -15.93 -12.05
N ARG A 13 38.54 -15.19 -11.94
CA ARG A 13 38.35 -14.23 -10.86
C ARG A 13 38.38 -14.90 -9.47
N GLU A 14 37.73 -16.06 -9.33
CA GLU A 14 37.77 -16.85 -8.10
C GLU A 14 39.18 -17.42 -7.84
N SER A 15 39.84 -17.93 -8.83
CA SER A 15 41.21 -18.45 -8.68
C SER A 15 42.20 -17.37 -8.24
N ILE A 16 42.06 -16.15 -8.75
CA ILE A 16 42.89 -15.02 -8.35
C ILE A 16 42.50 -14.58 -6.91
N THR A 17 41.23 -14.40 -6.61
CA THR A 17 40.80 -13.95 -5.28
C THR A 17 41.06 -14.95 -4.16
N GLN A 18 41.13 -16.24 -4.50
CA GLN A 18 41.49 -17.31 -3.55
C GLN A 18 43.02 -17.51 -3.44
N GLY A 19 43.83 -16.76 -4.20
CA GLY A 19 45.28 -16.88 -4.20
C GLY A 19 45.81 -18.13 -4.91
N LEU A 20 44.97 -18.84 -5.64
CA LEU A 20 45.39 -19.99 -6.48
C LEU A 20 46.23 -19.53 -7.68
N LEU A 21 45.93 -18.34 -8.21
CA LEU A 21 46.77 -17.63 -9.16
C LEU A 21 47.36 -16.40 -8.44
N LYS A 22 48.66 -16.32 -8.35
CA LYS A 22 49.40 -15.31 -7.60
C LYS A 22 49.60 -14.02 -8.41
N PRO A 23 49.71 -12.84 -7.75
CA PRO A 23 50.09 -11.60 -8.43
C PRO A 23 51.37 -11.78 -9.26
N GLY A 24 51.36 -11.32 -10.51
CA GLY A 24 52.45 -11.50 -11.49
C GLY A 24 52.48 -12.83 -12.24
N GLU A 25 51.65 -13.81 -11.86
CA GLU A 25 51.61 -15.11 -12.53
C GLU A 25 50.98 -15.00 -13.92
N LYS A 26 51.55 -15.74 -14.90
CA LYS A 26 51.06 -15.74 -16.27
C LYS A 26 49.78 -16.58 -16.38
N VAL A 27 48.80 -16.07 -17.11
CA VAL A 27 47.60 -16.81 -17.51
C VAL A 27 47.74 -17.30 -18.94
N PRO A 28 47.03 -18.38 -19.34
CA PRO A 28 47.07 -18.89 -20.70
C PRO A 28 46.71 -17.81 -21.73
N SER A 29 47.36 -17.86 -22.89
CA SER A 29 46.96 -16.97 -23.99
C SER A 29 45.55 -17.28 -24.45
N VAL A 30 44.84 -16.29 -25.00
CA VAL A 30 43.49 -16.46 -25.56
C VAL A 30 43.41 -17.66 -26.50
N ARG A 31 44.44 -17.83 -27.36
CA ARG A 31 44.49 -18.94 -28.33
C ARG A 31 44.59 -20.31 -27.64
N VAL A 32 45.45 -20.44 -26.65
CA VAL A 32 45.66 -21.69 -25.91
C VAL A 32 44.40 -22.05 -25.13
N LEU A 33 43.85 -21.11 -24.33
CA LEU A 33 42.68 -21.38 -23.52
C LEU A 33 41.41 -21.66 -24.36
N ALA A 34 41.26 -20.97 -25.50
CA ALA A 34 40.14 -21.24 -26.42
C ALA A 34 40.24 -22.67 -27.01
N SER A 35 41.46 -23.13 -27.32
CA SER A 35 41.67 -24.48 -27.80
C SER A 35 41.43 -25.56 -26.74
N GLU A 36 41.91 -25.34 -25.50
CA GLU A 36 41.73 -26.25 -24.37
C GLU A 36 40.24 -26.40 -23.98
N LEU A 37 39.50 -25.31 -23.95
CA LEU A 37 38.09 -25.31 -23.58
C LEU A 37 37.14 -25.62 -24.76
N GLY A 38 37.66 -25.71 -25.97
CA GLY A 38 36.86 -25.96 -27.18
C GLY A 38 35.85 -24.86 -27.49
N VAL A 39 36.19 -23.58 -27.17
CA VAL A 39 35.33 -22.39 -27.36
C VAL A 39 35.91 -21.44 -28.41
N ALA A 40 35.08 -20.50 -28.87
CA ALA A 40 35.54 -19.45 -29.79
C ALA A 40 36.54 -18.51 -29.09
N ARG A 41 37.60 -18.06 -29.80
CA ARG A 41 38.58 -17.08 -29.27
C ARG A 41 37.91 -15.85 -28.70
N LYS A 42 36.84 -15.33 -29.33
CA LYS A 42 36.06 -14.21 -28.88
C LYS A 42 35.48 -14.38 -27.49
N THR A 43 35.10 -15.61 -27.10
CA THR A 43 34.58 -15.93 -25.76
C THR A 43 35.65 -15.71 -24.69
N VAL A 44 36.89 -16.13 -24.94
CA VAL A 44 38.02 -15.93 -24.00
C VAL A 44 38.44 -14.45 -23.98
N GLU A 45 38.52 -13.81 -25.16
CA GLU A 45 38.85 -12.37 -25.27
C GLU A 45 37.90 -11.52 -24.45
N THR A 46 36.60 -11.83 -24.50
CA THR A 46 35.60 -11.10 -23.70
C THR A 46 35.85 -11.30 -22.19
N ALA A 47 36.12 -12.52 -21.74
CA ALA A 47 36.43 -12.78 -20.34
C ALA A 47 37.69 -12.05 -19.88
N TRP A 48 38.76 -12.08 -20.71
CA TRP A 48 40.05 -11.39 -20.43
C TRP A 48 39.88 -9.87 -20.41
N SER A 49 39.10 -9.32 -21.36
CA SER A 49 38.80 -7.88 -21.40
C SER A 49 38.12 -7.39 -20.13
N ILE A 50 37.18 -8.19 -19.59
CA ILE A 50 36.48 -7.83 -18.32
C ILE A 50 37.47 -7.90 -17.16
N LEU A 51 38.27 -8.98 -17.04
CA LEU A 51 39.25 -9.12 -15.96
C LEU A 51 40.36 -8.07 -16.01
N ILE A 52 40.75 -7.60 -17.22
CA ILE A 52 41.68 -6.48 -17.39
C ILE A 52 40.99 -5.17 -16.99
N GLY A 53 39.75 -4.95 -17.42
CA GLY A 53 38.98 -3.76 -17.05
C GLY A 53 38.72 -3.63 -15.53
N GLU A 54 38.59 -4.78 -14.85
CA GLU A 54 38.43 -4.81 -13.38
C GLU A 54 39.79 -4.78 -12.64
N GLY A 55 40.93 -4.78 -13.37
CA GLY A 55 42.28 -4.73 -12.78
C GLY A 55 42.78 -6.04 -12.22
N PHE A 56 42.12 -7.18 -12.43
CA PHE A 56 42.62 -8.50 -12.03
C PHE A 56 43.75 -9.01 -12.93
N LEU A 57 43.71 -8.68 -14.22
CA LEU A 57 44.73 -9.02 -15.17
C LEU A 57 45.36 -7.77 -15.79
N VAL A 58 46.61 -7.89 -16.23
CA VAL A 58 47.28 -6.86 -17.02
C VAL A 58 47.83 -7.52 -18.31
N SER A 59 47.69 -6.76 -19.43
CA SER A 59 48.27 -7.19 -20.72
C SER A 59 49.67 -6.60 -20.85
N ASP A 60 50.67 -7.45 -21.06
CA ASP A 60 52.08 -7.08 -21.18
C ASP A 60 52.57 -7.20 -22.66
N GLY A 61 51.67 -6.85 -23.55
CA GLY A 61 51.97 -6.85 -25.00
C GLY A 61 52.47 -8.22 -25.47
N ALA A 62 53.67 -8.26 -26.07
CA ALA A 62 54.29 -9.50 -26.59
C ALA A 62 54.62 -10.54 -25.49
N ARG A 63 54.67 -10.15 -24.23
CA ARG A 63 54.94 -11.02 -23.08
C ARG A 63 53.72 -11.78 -22.57
N GLY A 64 52.53 -11.45 -23.08
CA GLY A 64 51.24 -12.12 -22.76
C GLY A 64 50.47 -11.43 -21.67
N THR A 65 49.48 -12.13 -21.11
CA THR A 65 48.60 -11.63 -20.03
C THR A 65 49.00 -12.27 -18.70
N ARG A 66 49.00 -11.49 -17.65
CA ARG A 66 49.34 -11.96 -16.28
C ARG A 66 48.36 -11.40 -15.25
N VAL A 67 48.32 -12.03 -14.08
CA VAL A 67 47.63 -11.46 -12.89
C VAL A 67 48.33 -10.16 -12.52
N ASN A 68 47.54 -9.13 -12.22
CA ASN A 68 48.09 -7.82 -11.90
C ASN A 68 49.06 -7.92 -10.71
N PRO A 69 50.36 -7.54 -10.86
CA PRO A 69 51.33 -7.62 -9.79
C PRO A 69 51.05 -6.73 -8.59
N GLU A 70 50.28 -5.63 -8.81
CA GLU A 70 49.92 -4.69 -7.80
C GLU A 70 48.67 -5.10 -7.01
N LEU A 71 48.09 -6.27 -7.32
CA LEU A 71 46.87 -6.73 -6.67
C LEU A 71 47.15 -7.12 -5.21
N VAL A 72 46.71 -6.33 -4.29
CA VAL A 72 46.74 -6.65 -2.85
C VAL A 72 45.52 -7.52 -2.53
N LEU A 73 45.72 -8.84 -2.53
CA LEU A 73 44.70 -9.78 -2.11
C LEU A 73 44.67 -9.85 -0.59
N SER A 74 43.78 -9.09 0.02
CA SER A 74 43.40 -9.32 1.43
C SER A 74 42.69 -10.68 1.50
N PRO A 75 43.14 -11.61 2.41
CA PRO A 75 42.44 -12.87 2.57
C PRO A 75 40.99 -12.56 3.00
N VAL A 76 40.08 -12.75 2.06
CA VAL A 76 38.64 -12.68 2.37
C VAL A 76 38.35 -13.87 3.27
N LYS A 77 38.43 -13.69 4.59
CA LYS A 77 37.82 -14.65 5.51
C LYS A 77 36.36 -14.78 5.06
N ARG A 78 36.01 -15.88 4.39
CA ARG A 78 34.62 -16.26 4.20
C ARG A 78 33.98 -16.30 5.61
N LYS A 79 33.30 -15.24 6.01
CA LYS A 79 32.26 -15.38 7.02
C LYS A 79 31.34 -16.47 6.48
N ALA A 80 31.19 -17.56 7.23
CA ALA A 80 30.17 -18.55 6.96
C ALA A 80 28.92 -17.77 6.54
N ARG A 81 28.27 -18.19 5.45
CA ARG A 81 27.00 -17.61 5.02
C ARG A 81 26.15 -17.50 6.26
N ASP A 82 26.03 -16.29 6.78
CA ASP A 82 25.12 -16.02 7.88
C ASP A 82 23.78 -16.61 7.46
N LYS A 83 23.21 -17.44 8.33
CA LYS A 83 21.80 -17.85 8.19
C LYS A 83 21.04 -16.61 7.82
N PRO A 84 20.09 -16.68 6.86
CA PRO A 84 19.28 -15.52 6.53
C PRO A 84 18.81 -14.92 7.84
N LEU A 85 19.10 -13.66 8.07
CA LEU A 85 18.55 -12.91 9.20
C LEU A 85 17.04 -13.08 9.10
N SER A 86 16.51 -14.00 9.89
CA SER A 86 15.08 -14.08 10.14
C SER A 86 14.73 -12.85 10.94
N ASN A 87 14.49 -11.75 10.23
CA ASN A 87 14.01 -10.52 10.83
C ASN A 87 12.50 -10.70 11.04
N PRO A 88 12.01 -10.86 12.26
CA PRO A 88 10.57 -11.02 12.49
C PRO A 88 9.76 -9.84 11.97
N ALA A 89 10.39 -8.67 11.77
CA ALA A 89 9.75 -7.49 11.20
C ALA A 89 9.57 -7.56 9.66
N SER A 90 10.32 -8.41 8.93
CA SER A 90 10.21 -8.55 7.47
C SER A 90 9.07 -9.49 7.05
N ALA A 91 8.59 -10.33 7.98
CA ALA A 91 7.54 -11.29 7.69
C ALA A 91 6.21 -10.64 7.22
N PHE A 92 5.96 -9.38 7.60
CA PHE A 92 4.72 -8.69 7.26
C PHE A 92 4.67 -8.17 5.81
N GLY A 93 5.74 -7.59 5.30
CA GLY A 93 5.75 -7.01 3.94
C GLY A 93 5.82 -8.04 2.82
N ASP A 94 6.52 -9.14 3.03
CA ASP A 94 6.71 -10.19 2.03
C ASP A 94 5.58 -11.22 2.02
N ALA A 95 4.97 -11.50 3.17
CA ALA A 95 3.77 -12.33 3.26
C ALA A 95 2.57 -11.67 2.57
N GLU A 96 2.35 -10.36 2.77
CA GLU A 96 1.29 -9.62 2.08
C GLU A 96 1.49 -9.55 0.57
N ARG A 97 2.73 -9.47 0.07
CA ARG A 97 3.04 -9.38 -1.35
C ARG A 97 2.95 -10.71 -2.09
N LYS A 98 3.15 -11.83 -1.42
CA LYS A 98 3.21 -13.18 -2.03
C LYS A 98 1.92 -13.97 -1.96
N GLN A 99 0.91 -13.54 -1.19
CA GLN A 99 -0.31 -14.30 -1.05
C GLN A 99 -1.30 -13.94 -2.16
N SER A 100 -1.37 -14.79 -3.18
CA SER A 100 -2.55 -14.90 -4.04
C SER A 100 -3.68 -15.53 -3.20
N GLY A 101 -4.85 -14.89 -3.13
CA GLY A 101 -6.00 -15.41 -2.38
C GLY A 101 -7.25 -14.61 -2.61
N PHE A 102 -8.37 -15.23 -2.27
CA PHE A 102 -9.70 -14.63 -2.39
C PHE A 102 -10.08 -13.83 -1.15
N LEU A 103 -11.12 -13.02 -1.25
CA LEU A 103 -11.71 -12.25 -0.13
C LEU A 103 -10.77 -11.23 0.52
N ARG A 104 -9.72 -10.85 -0.19
CA ARG A 104 -8.72 -9.91 0.33
C ARG A 104 -9.28 -8.50 0.46
N LEU A 105 -9.02 -7.89 1.62
CA LEU A 105 -9.49 -6.56 1.96
C LEU A 105 -8.87 -5.48 1.05
N GLY A 106 -9.70 -4.57 0.57
CA GLY A 106 -9.28 -3.33 -0.09
C GLY A 106 -8.59 -3.50 -1.44
N ILE A 107 -8.76 -4.64 -2.12
CA ILE A 107 -8.29 -4.86 -3.49
C ILE A 107 -9.45 -4.56 -4.45
N PRO A 108 -9.32 -3.65 -5.42
CA PRO A 108 -10.35 -3.40 -6.41
C PRO A 108 -10.54 -4.60 -7.35
N ALA A 109 -11.64 -4.61 -8.13
CA ALA A 109 -11.93 -5.64 -9.13
C ALA A 109 -10.90 -5.59 -10.27
N LEU A 110 -9.85 -6.40 -10.16
CA LEU A 110 -8.73 -6.41 -11.11
C LEU A 110 -9.16 -6.89 -12.50
N ASP A 111 -10.14 -7.81 -12.56
CA ASP A 111 -10.78 -8.32 -13.79
C ASP A 111 -11.57 -7.25 -14.56
N ALA A 112 -12.00 -6.20 -13.86
CA ALA A 112 -12.81 -5.11 -14.42
C ALA A 112 -12.00 -3.85 -14.77
N PHE A 113 -10.66 -3.88 -14.57
CA PHE A 113 -9.79 -2.76 -14.91
C PHE A 113 -9.87 -2.42 -16.41
N PRO A 114 -9.97 -1.15 -16.80
CA PRO A 114 -10.15 -0.71 -18.19
C PRO A 114 -8.84 -0.76 -19.01
N SER A 115 -8.22 -1.95 -19.11
CA SER A 115 -6.87 -2.16 -19.67
C SER A 115 -6.69 -1.61 -21.07
N LYS A 116 -7.69 -1.78 -21.98
CA LYS A 116 -7.62 -1.28 -23.35
C LYS A 116 -7.55 0.24 -23.40
N LYS A 117 -8.35 0.93 -22.58
CA LYS A 117 -8.35 2.39 -22.50
C LYS A 117 -7.07 2.88 -21.87
N TRP A 118 -6.62 2.24 -20.79
CA TRP A 118 -5.37 2.57 -20.12
C TRP A 118 -4.17 2.47 -21.06
N LEU A 119 -4.07 1.39 -21.83
CA LEU A 119 -3.03 1.21 -22.86
C LEU A 119 -3.02 2.33 -23.90
N LEU A 120 -4.22 2.70 -24.41
CA LEU A 120 -4.35 3.78 -25.39
C LEU A 120 -3.83 5.13 -24.83
N LEU A 121 -4.24 5.47 -23.61
CA LEU A 121 -3.81 6.69 -22.93
C LEU A 121 -2.32 6.66 -22.59
N SER A 122 -1.79 5.50 -22.21
CA SER A 122 -0.36 5.31 -21.96
C SER A 122 0.47 5.59 -23.22
N ALA A 123 0.07 5.02 -24.37
CA ALA A 123 0.74 5.28 -25.64
C ALA A 123 0.65 6.75 -26.06
N LYS A 124 -0.49 7.41 -25.82
CA LYS A 124 -0.66 8.85 -26.06
C LYS A 124 0.26 9.69 -25.17
N ALA A 125 0.32 9.36 -23.86
CA ALA A 125 1.14 10.06 -22.90
C ALA A 125 2.64 9.95 -23.22
N VAL A 126 3.13 8.75 -23.58
CA VAL A 126 4.54 8.54 -23.97
C VAL A 126 4.91 9.35 -25.21
N ARG A 127 4.05 9.33 -26.25
CA ARG A 127 4.30 10.10 -27.48
C ARG A 127 4.28 11.62 -27.28
N ALA A 128 3.55 12.09 -26.26
CA ALA A 128 3.43 13.50 -25.93
C ALA A 128 4.46 13.99 -24.89
N LEU A 129 5.45 13.15 -24.51
CA LEU A 129 6.50 13.58 -23.59
C LEU A 129 7.44 14.57 -24.29
N HIS A 130 7.59 15.76 -23.69
CA HIS A 130 8.58 16.73 -24.09
C HIS A 130 9.93 16.46 -23.39
N PRO A 131 11.10 16.73 -24.02
CA PRO A 131 12.40 16.51 -23.38
C PRO A 131 12.57 17.17 -22.00
N SER A 132 12.01 18.36 -21.80
CA SER A 132 12.03 19.04 -20.49
C SER A 132 11.24 18.31 -19.39
N GLU A 133 10.24 17.51 -19.76
CA GLU A 133 9.44 16.71 -18.82
C GLU A 133 10.14 15.40 -18.42
N MET A 134 11.22 15.03 -19.11
CA MET A 134 12.03 13.84 -18.79
C MET A 134 13.07 14.11 -17.69
N LEU A 135 13.16 15.35 -17.25
CA LEU A 135 14.03 15.75 -16.13
C LEU A 135 13.36 15.47 -14.77
N THR A 136 13.35 16.43 -13.88
CA THR A 136 12.74 16.32 -12.56
C THR A 136 11.23 16.55 -12.63
N PRO A 137 10.39 15.65 -12.07
CA PRO A 137 8.96 15.87 -12.01
C PRO A 137 8.59 17.03 -11.07
N PRO A 138 7.45 17.70 -11.29
CA PRO A 138 7.00 18.78 -10.41
C PRO A 138 6.74 18.28 -8.98
N LEU A 139 7.24 19.00 -7.96
CA LEU A 139 7.11 18.64 -6.55
C LEU A 139 5.65 18.47 -6.09
N MET A 140 4.79 19.40 -6.49
CA MET A 140 3.35 19.34 -6.16
C MET A 140 2.58 18.35 -7.04
N GLY A 141 3.22 17.82 -8.08
CA GLY A 141 2.60 16.97 -9.09
C GLY A 141 2.21 17.72 -10.36
N TYR A 142 1.88 16.95 -11.39
CA TYR A 142 1.53 17.41 -12.74
C TYR A 142 0.28 18.30 -12.72
N ALA A 143 0.40 19.56 -13.17
CA ALA A 143 -0.67 20.55 -13.06
C ALA A 143 -2.00 20.09 -13.69
N PRO A 144 -2.05 19.50 -14.92
CA PRO A 144 -3.32 19.02 -15.46
C PRO A 144 -3.96 17.89 -14.64
N LEU A 145 -3.18 17.09 -13.90
CA LEU A 145 -3.76 16.10 -12.99
C LEU A 145 -4.36 16.77 -11.76
N ARG A 146 -3.71 17.77 -11.20
CA ARG A 146 -4.23 18.54 -10.07
C ARG A 146 -5.52 19.26 -10.43
N ASP A 147 -5.60 19.86 -11.62
CA ASP A 147 -6.81 20.48 -12.17
C ASP A 147 -7.95 19.46 -12.31
N ALA A 148 -7.66 18.29 -12.88
CA ALA A 148 -8.65 17.24 -13.07
C ALA A 148 -9.16 16.67 -11.74
N ILE A 149 -8.29 16.53 -10.71
CA ILE A 149 -8.67 16.09 -9.37
C ILE A 149 -9.53 17.17 -8.68
N ALA A 150 -9.14 18.44 -8.72
CA ALA A 150 -9.92 19.52 -8.12
C ALA A 150 -11.33 19.58 -8.72
N HIS A 151 -11.44 19.49 -10.05
CA HIS A 151 -12.75 19.42 -10.74
C HIS A 151 -13.55 18.17 -10.32
N TYR A 152 -12.91 17.01 -10.28
CA TYR A 152 -13.54 15.76 -9.85
C TYR A 152 -14.09 15.85 -8.42
N LEU A 153 -13.32 16.36 -7.47
CA LEU A 153 -13.72 16.50 -6.07
C LEU A 153 -14.88 17.49 -5.90
N ASN A 154 -14.87 18.58 -6.63
CA ASN A 154 -15.97 19.55 -6.61
C ASN A 154 -17.29 18.89 -7.03
N VAL A 155 -17.27 18.15 -8.16
CA VAL A 155 -18.48 17.52 -8.71
C VAL A 155 -18.94 16.32 -7.88
N SER A 156 -18.00 15.47 -7.43
CA SER A 156 -18.32 14.16 -6.85
C SER A 156 -18.39 14.14 -5.33
N ARG A 157 -17.65 15.05 -4.64
CA ARG A 157 -17.55 15.09 -3.18
C ARG A 157 -18.02 16.41 -2.58
N GLY A 158 -18.48 17.37 -3.39
CA GLY A 158 -18.88 18.71 -2.96
C GLY A 158 -17.73 19.53 -2.37
N LEU A 159 -16.48 19.15 -2.66
CA LEU A 159 -15.29 19.72 -2.06
C LEU A 159 -14.74 20.84 -2.96
N ALA A 160 -15.04 22.08 -2.60
CA ALA A 160 -14.52 23.26 -3.30
C ALA A 160 -13.04 23.47 -2.96
N CYS A 161 -12.14 23.04 -3.84
CA CYS A 161 -10.71 23.28 -3.71
C CYS A 161 -10.13 23.80 -5.02
N SER A 162 -9.04 24.59 -4.92
CA SER A 162 -8.27 24.99 -6.10
C SER A 162 -7.17 24.00 -6.42
N PRO A 163 -6.71 23.91 -7.67
CA PRO A 163 -5.61 23.03 -8.07
C PRO A 163 -4.31 23.24 -7.29
N GLU A 164 -4.08 24.46 -6.78
CA GLU A 164 -2.91 24.80 -5.96
C GLU A 164 -2.92 24.07 -4.60
N GLN A 165 -4.09 23.72 -4.10
CA GLN A 165 -4.27 22.96 -2.85
C GLN A 165 -4.03 21.47 -3.04
N VAL A 166 -4.07 20.97 -4.28
CA VAL A 166 -3.90 19.55 -4.59
C VAL A 166 -2.42 19.20 -4.72
N VAL A 167 -1.99 18.18 -3.97
CA VAL A 167 -0.61 17.63 -4.03
C VAL A 167 -0.69 16.16 -4.41
N ILE A 168 0.06 15.76 -5.44
CA ILE A 168 0.14 14.35 -5.86
C ILE A 168 1.21 13.63 -5.04
N THR A 169 0.86 12.45 -4.52
CA THR A 169 1.71 11.69 -3.59
C THR A 169 1.82 10.22 -3.98
N GLY A 170 2.77 9.51 -3.36
CA GLY A 170 3.09 8.11 -3.64
C GLY A 170 2.28 7.07 -2.84
N GLY A 171 1.11 7.43 -2.33
CA GLY A 171 0.22 6.53 -1.58
C GLY A 171 0.12 6.85 -0.09
N TYR A 172 -0.68 6.06 0.62
CA TYR A 172 -1.06 6.29 2.02
C TYR A 172 0.13 6.53 2.97
N GLN A 173 1.12 5.65 2.94
CA GLN A 173 2.33 5.77 3.79
C GLN A 173 3.09 7.07 3.53
N HIS A 174 3.14 7.48 2.26
CA HIS A 174 3.75 8.74 1.87
C HIS A 174 2.95 9.93 2.40
N ASN A 175 1.62 9.89 2.30
CA ASN A 175 0.73 10.92 2.88
C ASN A 175 0.97 11.09 4.38
N LEU A 176 0.97 9.99 5.14
CA LEU A 176 1.20 10.04 6.59
C LEU A 176 2.56 10.67 6.91
N ARG A 177 3.63 10.23 6.23
CA ARG A 177 4.97 10.78 6.43
C ARG A 177 5.00 12.29 6.17
N LEU A 178 4.43 12.75 5.07
CA LEU A 178 4.39 14.18 4.73
C LEU A 178 3.62 15.00 5.77
N ILE A 179 2.44 14.53 6.18
CA ILE A 179 1.60 15.20 7.17
C ILE A 179 2.31 15.26 8.52
N LEU A 180 2.91 14.16 8.96
CA LEU A 180 3.64 14.10 10.23
C LEU A 180 4.87 15.00 10.21
N THR A 181 5.65 15.00 9.12
CA THR A 181 6.79 15.90 8.96
C THR A 181 6.38 17.36 8.99
N LEU A 182 5.21 17.68 8.44
CA LEU A 182 4.71 19.05 8.38
C LEU A 182 4.14 19.54 9.70
N LEU A 183 3.41 18.68 10.45
CA LEU A 183 2.53 19.12 11.55
C LEU A 183 2.84 18.50 12.91
N ALA A 184 3.51 17.34 12.94
CA ALA A 184 3.74 16.59 14.17
C ALA A 184 5.21 16.65 14.60
N GLY A 185 5.53 17.50 15.55
CA GLY A 185 6.76 17.37 16.33
C GLY A 185 6.62 16.30 17.43
N SER A 186 7.74 15.86 18.03
CA SER A 186 7.78 14.82 19.07
C SER A 186 6.90 15.11 20.30
N GLN A 187 6.60 16.38 20.55
CA GLN A 187 5.79 16.82 21.70
C GLN A 187 4.28 16.90 21.36
N HIS A 188 3.89 16.71 20.10
CA HIS A 188 2.50 16.88 19.72
C HIS A 188 1.70 15.60 19.95
N LYS A 189 0.54 15.77 20.59
CA LYS A 189 -0.45 14.70 20.75
C LYS A 189 -1.13 14.44 19.41
N VAL A 190 -1.06 13.19 18.97
CA VAL A 190 -1.72 12.70 17.76
C VAL A 190 -2.80 11.71 18.17
N VAL A 191 -3.97 11.82 17.57
CA VAL A 191 -5.13 10.98 17.87
C VAL A 191 -5.56 10.20 16.65
N PHE A 192 -6.00 8.96 16.86
CA PHE A 192 -6.47 8.05 15.82
C PHE A 192 -7.77 7.35 16.27
N GLU A 193 -8.57 6.85 15.34
CA GLU A 193 -9.80 6.08 15.62
C GLU A 193 -9.47 4.71 16.23
N GLU A 194 -10.34 4.21 17.14
CA GLU A 194 -10.26 2.89 17.76
C GLU A 194 -11.58 2.12 17.58
N PRO A 195 -11.64 1.03 16.81
CA PRO A 195 -10.56 0.50 15.99
C PRO A 195 -10.26 1.43 14.80
N GLY A 196 -9.06 1.30 14.24
CA GLY A 196 -8.64 2.10 13.10
C GLY A 196 -7.79 1.30 12.12
N TYR A 197 -7.47 1.91 10.98
CA TYR A 197 -6.70 1.23 9.94
C TYR A 197 -5.32 0.78 10.47
N PHE A 198 -5.11 -0.53 10.57
CA PHE A 198 -3.97 -1.15 11.27
C PHE A 198 -2.60 -0.68 10.75
N LEU A 199 -2.43 -0.48 9.44
CA LEU A 199 -1.17 0.01 8.88
C LEU A 199 -0.92 1.47 9.29
N GLY A 200 -1.98 2.29 9.32
CA GLY A 200 -1.91 3.67 9.81
C GLY A 200 -1.51 3.70 11.28
N GLN A 201 -2.16 2.91 12.12
CA GLN A 201 -1.82 2.79 13.54
C GLN A 201 -0.35 2.44 13.75
N ARG A 202 0.18 1.41 13.07
CA ARG A 202 1.58 0.99 13.18
C ARG A 202 2.57 2.06 12.75
N ILE A 203 2.27 2.80 11.67
CA ILE A 203 3.12 3.91 11.22
C ILE A 203 3.14 5.01 12.29
N LEU A 204 1.96 5.36 12.82
CA LEU A 204 1.83 6.37 13.85
C LEU A 204 2.53 5.94 15.16
N GLU A 205 2.37 4.68 15.60
CA GLU A 205 3.09 4.11 16.75
C GLU A 205 4.60 4.19 16.63
N HIS A 206 5.11 3.95 15.42
CA HIS A 206 6.55 4.00 15.16
C HIS A 206 7.08 5.45 15.08
N THR A 207 6.22 6.40 14.73
CA THR A 207 6.64 7.77 14.41
C THR A 207 6.30 8.77 15.52
N CYS A 208 5.17 8.57 16.21
CA CYS A 208 4.64 9.52 17.20
C CYS A 208 4.92 9.05 18.63
N GLN A 209 5.47 9.91 19.46
CA GLN A 209 5.71 9.62 20.88
C GLN A 209 4.42 9.70 21.72
N GLN A 210 3.47 10.56 21.31
CA GLN A 210 2.19 10.76 22.00
C GLN A 210 1.04 10.38 21.08
N LEU A 211 0.88 9.09 20.83
CA LEU A 211 -0.25 8.54 20.07
C LEU A 211 -1.33 8.06 21.02
N HIS A 212 -2.55 8.55 20.83
CA HIS A 212 -3.75 8.20 21.57
C HIS A 212 -4.85 7.75 20.62
N SER A 213 -5.81 6.98 21.13
CA SER A 213 -6.96 6.52 20.36
C SER A 213 -8.28 7.06 20.94
N VAL A 214 -9.27 7.20 20.08
CA VAL A 214 -10.64 7.59 20.43
C VAL A 214 -11.60 6.51 19.93
N PRO A 215 -12.49 5.97 20.78
CA PRO A 215 -13.44 4.95 20.40
C PRO A 215 -14.36 5.38 19.27
N VAL A 216 -14.77 4.39 18.48
CA VAL A 216 -15.78 4.54 17.41
C VAL A 216 -17.02 3.74 17.78
N ASP A 217 -18.17 4.35 17.69
CA ASP A 217 -19.47 3.71 17.85
C ASP A 217 -20.31 3.77 16.54
N ASN A 218 -21.61 3.52 16.62
CA ASN A 218 -22.48 3.50 15.44
C ASN A 218 -22.64 4.87 14.74
N ASP A 219 -22.34 5.97 15.43
CA ASP A 219 -22.35 7.34 14.89
C ASP A 219 -20.94 7.81 14.44
N GLY A 220 -19.94 6.95 14.50
CA GLY A 220 -18.54 7.23 14.17
C GLY A 220 -17.70 7.57 15.41
N LEU A 221 -16.67 8.40 15.27
CA LEU A 221 -15.77 8.82 16.36
C LEU A 221 -16.53 9.40 17.55
N ASP A 222 -16.23 8.94 18.78
CA ASP A 222 -16.83 9.45 20.01
C ASP A 222 -16.31 10.85 20.36
N MET A 223 -17.13 11.86 20.07
CA MET A 223 -16.80 13.25 20.34
C MET A 223 -16.73 13.60 21.83
N GLN A 224 -17.50 12.92 22.68
CA GLN A 224 -17.47 13.16 24.14
C GLN A 224 -16.15 12.66 24.72
N PHE A 225 -15.70 11.50 24.28
CA PHE A 225 -14.39 10.95 24.67
C PHE A 225 -13.25 11.86 24.19
N LEU A 226 -13.26 12.31 22.95
CA LEU A 226 -12.27 13.24 22.40
C LEU A 226 -12.18 14.51 23.23
N LEU A 227 -13.29 15.16 23.49
CA LEU A 227 -13.35 16.43 24.23
C LEU A 227 -12.92 16.28 25.69
N ARG A 228 -13.21 15.14 26.31
CA ARG A 228 -12.86 14.89 27.72
C ARG A 228 -11.37 14.54 27.91
N HIS A 229 -10.78 13.79 26.98
CA HIS A 229 -9.45 13.20 27.20
C HIS A 229 -8.36 13.73 26.27
N HIS A 230 -8.74 14.27 25.10
CA HIS A 230 -7.78 14.65 24.05
C HIS A 230 -8.14 15.95 23.35
N HIS A 231 -8.83 16.88 24.04
CA HIS A 231 -9.22 18.18 23.48
C HIS A 231 -8.02 19.01 22.99
N ASP A 232 -6.83 18.77 23.57
CA ASP A 232 -5.56 19.41 23.27
C ASP A 232 -4.75 18.74 22.15
N ALA A 233 -5.32 17.74 21.48
CA ALA A 233 -4.62 17.04 20.40
C ALA A 233 -4.32 17.98 19.22
N ARG A 234 -3.09 17.90 18.71
CA ARG A 234 -2.64 18.70 17.56
C ARG A 234 -3.18 18.19 16.24
N LEU A 235 -3.32 16.86 16.12
CA LEU A 235 -3.65 16.17 14.88
C LEU A 235 -4.55 14.98 15.17
N LEU A 236 -5.63 14.87 14.41
CA LEU A 236 -6.58 13.76 14.47
C LEU A 236 -6.73 13.13 13.09
N PHE A 237 -6.57 11.81 12.99
CA PHE A 237 -6.86 11.02 11.79
C PHE A 237 -8.22 10.37 11.90
N VAL A 238 -9.07 10.53 10.88
CA VAL A 238 -10.45 10.03 10.85
C VAL A 238 -10.85 9.56 9.46
N THR A 239 -11.72 8.54 9.40
CA THR A 239 -12.32 7.98 8.18
C THR A 239 -13.84 8.23 8.15
N PRO A 240 -14.29 9.49 7.94
CA PRO A 240 -15.64 9.92 8.29
C PRO A 240 -16.72 9.48 7.30
N SER A 241 -16.35 9.14 6.07
CA SER A 241 -17.28 8.68 5.03
C SER A 241 -17.63 7.21 5.19
N HIS A 242 -16.61 6.40 5.49
CA HIS A 242 -16.72 4.96 5.69
C HIS A 242 -15.58 4.52 6.61
N GLN A 243 -15.89 4.42 7.89
CA GLN A 243 -14.90 4.15 8.94
C GLN A 243 -14.20 2.83 8.73
N SER A 244 -12.91 2.83 8.83
CA SER A 244 -12.09 1.62 8.65
C SER A 244 -11.65 1.06 10.02
N PRO A 245 -12.09 -0.17 10.41
CA PRO A 245 -12.77 -1.17 9.59
C PRO A 245 -14.29 -1.24 9.74
N LEU A 246 -14.93 -0.51 10.69
CA LEU A 246 -16.31 -0.75 11.10
C LEU A 246 -17.37 -0.34 10.07
N ALA A 247 -16.98 0.30 8.98
CA ALA A 247 -17.86 0.73 7.91
C ALA A 247 -19.02 1.66 8.36
N VAL A 248 -18.91 2.29 9.52
CA VAL A 248 -19.85 3.28 10.00
C VAL A 248 -19.56 4.65 9.38
N THR A 249 -20.57 5.49 9.25
CA THR A 249 -20.42 6.85 8.75
C THR A 249 -20.48 7.84 9.91
N LEU A 250 -19.55 8.77 9.99
CA LEU A 250 -19.56 9.84 11.00
C LEU A 250 -20.82 10.69 10.79
N SER A 251 -21.68 10.75 11.81
CA SER A 251 -22.96 11.45 11.75
C SER A 251 -22.78 12.97 11.56
N LEU A 252 -23.77 13.64 10.94
CA LEU A 252 -23.66 15.08 10.67
C LEU A 252 -23.44 15.91 11.94
N PRO A 253 -24.14 15.65 13.08
CA PRO A 253 -23.84 16.37 14.32
C PRO A 253 -22.40 16.21 14.79
N ARG A 254 -21.85 15.00 14.71
CA ARG A 254 -20.44 14.76 15.09
C ARG A 254 -19.44 15.40 14.13
N ARG A 255 -19.74 15.48 12.84
CA ARG A 255 -18.94 16.24 11.86
C ARG A 255 -18.86 17.71 12.24
N GLN A 256 -19.99 18.32 12.60
CA GLN A 256 -20.04 19.72 13.05
C GLN A 256 -19.26 19.93 14.35
N GLN A 257 -19.42 19.04 15.33
CA GLN A 257 -18.66 19.09 16.59
C GLN A 257 -17.16 18.94 16.36
N LEU A 258 -16.75 18.04 15.46
CA LEU A 258 -15.36 17.80 15.14
C LEU A 258 -14.70 19.00 14.46
N LEU A 259 -15.40 19.64 13.52
CA LEU A 259 -14.92 20.87 12.87
C LEU A 259 -14.82 22.03 13.86
N ALA A 260 -15.83 22.22 14.72
CA ALA A 260 -15.80 23.23 15.77
C ALA A 260 -14.64 23.00 16.76
N TRP A 261 -14.39 21.73 17.17
CA TRP A 261 -13.25 21.39 18.01
C TRP A 261 -11.93 21.77 17.35
N ALA A 262 -11.74 21.44 16.07
CA ALA A 262 -10.49 21.74 15.36
C ALA A 262 -10.24 23.27 15.25
N ALA A 263 -11.30 24.06 15.01
CA ALA A 263 -11.22 25.51 14.96
C ALA A 263 -10.87 26.11 16.34
N GLN A 264 -11.55 25.67 17.40
CA GLN A 264 -11.37 26.16 18.77
C GLN A 264 -9.99 25.86 19.34
N HIS A 265 -9.46 24.67 19.09
CA HIS A 265 -8.19 24.19 19.65
C HIS A 265 -7.00 24.37 18.72
N ASN A 266 -7.20 25.00 17.55
CA ASN A 266 -6.13 25.18 16.56
C ASN A 266 -5.53 23.84 16.07
N SER A 267 -6.35 22.81 16.04
CA SER A 267 -6.00 21.45 15.68
C SER A 267 -6.18 21.21 14.18
N TRP A 268 -5.61 20.13 13.68
CA TRP A 268 -5.76 19.67 12.30
C TRP A 268 -6.49 18.34 12.27
N ILE A 269 -7.38 18.18 11.32
CA ILE A 269 -8.06 16.92 11.02
C ILE A 269 -7.50 16.37 9.71
N VAL A 270 -7.13 15.11 9.70
CA VAL A 270 -6.79 14.38 8.49
C VAL A 270 -7.95 13.46 8.16
N GLU A 271 -8.68 13.82 7.12
CA GLU A 271 -9.77 13.00 6.56
C GLU A 271 -9.19 12.00 5.55
N ASP A 272 -9.21 10.71 5.89
CA ASP A 272 -8.86 9.63 4.97
C ASP A 272 -10.12 9.11 4.25
N ASP A 273 -10.30 9.53 3.01
CA ASP A 273 -11.42 9.14 2.15
C ASP A 273 -10.96 8.11 1.12
N TYR A 274 -10.71 6.88 1.59
CA TYR A 274 -10.06 5.82 0.82
C TYR A 274 -10.98 5.10 -0.17
N ASP A 275 -12.30 5.04 0.11
CA ASP A 275 -13.30 4.33 -0.69
C ASP A 275 -14.67 5.05 -0.77
N GLY A 276 -14.70 6.32 -0.44
CA GLY A 276 -15.90 7.16 -0.42
C GLY A 276 -16.62 7.30 -1.77
N GLU A 277 -16.03 6.81 -2.86
CA GLU A 277 -16.69 6.69 -4.17
C GLU A 277 -17.70 5.53 -4.25
N PHE A 278 -17.63 4.55 -3.34
CA PHE A 278 -18.41 3.32 -3.40
C PHE A 278 -19.61 3.35 -2.46
N HIS A 279 -20.61 4.17 -2.81
CA HIS A 279 -21.93 4.18 -2.19
C HIS A 279 -22.93 3.42 -3.07
N TYR A 280 -23.76 2.57 -2.45
CA TYR A 280 -24.72 1.73 -3.16
C TYR A 280 -26.15 2.23 -3.03
N THR A 281 -26.38 3.20 -2.15
CA THR A 281 -27.64 3.92 -2.02
C THR A 281 -27.58 5.26 -2.76
N ARG A 282 -28.77 5.90 -2.96
CA ARG A 282 -28.84 7.22 -3.59
C ARG A 282 -28.32 8.36 -2.72
N LYS A 283 -28.08 8.11 -1.46
CA LYS A 283 -27.68 9.15 -0.50
C LYS A 283 -26.14 9.29 -0.53
N VAL A 284 -25.67 10.30 -1.22
CA VAL A 284 -24.23 10.64 -1.23
C VAL A 284 -23.87 11.30 0.09
N VAL A 285 -22.88 10.77 0.79
CA VAL A 285 -22.33 11.41 1.99
C VAL A 285 -21.22 12.38 1.54
N PRO A 286 -21.37 13.70 1.83
CA PRO A 286 -20.33 14.67 1.46
C PRO A 286 -19.05 14.41 2.27
N ALA A 287 -17.90 14.82 1.74
CA ALA A 287 -16.65 14.80 2.49
C ALA A 287 -16.73 15.70 3.72
N LEU A 288 -16.02 15.39 4.80
CA LEU A 288 -15.93 16.25 5.97
C LEU A 288 -15.37 17.63 5.61
N LYS A 289 -14.29 17.63 4.79
CA LYS A 289 -13.67 18.86 4.28
C LYS A 289 -14.66 19.76 3.51
N SER A 290 -15.70 19.23 2.91
CA SER A 290 -16.71 20.05 2.22
C SER A 290 -17.55 20.92 3.16
N LEU A 291 -17.57 20.59 4.45
CA LEU A 291 -18.26 21.30 5.52
C LEU A 291 -17.33 22.23 6.32
N ASP A 292 -16.04 22.22 6.01
CA ASP A 292 -14.97 22.89 6.75
C ASP A 292 -14.86 24.36 6.32
N SER A 293 -15.42 25.26 7.12
CA SER A 293 -15.34 26.73 6.92
C SER A 293 -14.03 27.34 7.44
N ASP A 294 -13.36 26.68 8.37
CA ASP A 294 -12.19 27.23 9.07
C ASP A 294 -10.86 26.73 8.46
N ASP A 295 -10.95 25.97 7.37
CA ASP A 295 -9.82 25.41 6.61
C ASP A 295 -8.85 24.59 7.50
N ARG A 296 -9.41 23.69 8.33
CA ARG A 296 -8.69 22.83 9.29
C ARG A 296 -8.56 21.39 8.85
N VAL A 297 -9.20 20.99 7.76
CA VAL A 297 -9.20 19.60 7.29
C VAL A 297 -8.19 19.43 6.15
N ILE A 298 -7.28 18.47 6.31
CA ILE A 298 -6.43 17.92 5.25
C ILE A 298 -7.16 16.71 4.71
N TYR A 299 -7.55 16.74 3.43
CA TYR A 299 -8.22 15.62 2.80
C TYR A 299 -7.21 14.72 2.08
N MET A 300 -7.31 13.41 2.29
CA MET A 300 -6.54 12.38 1.59
C MET A 300 -7.42 11.57 0.67
N GLY A 301 -7.04 11.49 -0.60
CA GLY A 301 -7.68 10.63 -1.59
C GLY A 301 -6.67 9.69 -2.28
N THR A 302 -7.16 8.59 -2.84
CA THR A 302 -6.30 7.58 -3.46
C THR A 302 -6.89 6.94 -4.71
N PHE A 303 -6.02 6.67 -5.71
CA PHE A 303 -6.38 5.85 -6.86
C PHE A 303 -6.16 4.35 -6.63
N SER A 304 -5.57 3.96 -5.50
CA SER A 304 -5.29 2.55 -5.19
C SER A 304 -6.54 1.70 -4.98
N LYS A 305 -7.63 2.29 -4.52
CA LYS A 305 -8.91 1.60 -4.27
C LYS A 305 -9.86 1.74 -5.45
N THR A 306 -9.77 2.85 -6.18
CA THR A 306 -10.65 3.13 -7.32
C THR A 306 -10.13 2.58 -8.65
N MET A 307 -8.81 2.37 -8.77
CA MET A 307 -8.15 1.89 -9.98
C MET A 307 -7.30 0.65 -9.71
N LEU A 308 -6.03 0.83 -9.38
CA LEU A 308 -5.06 -0.26 -9.09
C LEU A 308 -4.14 0.14 -7.93
N PRO A 309 -3.90 -0.75 -6.97
CA PRO A 309 -2.93 -0.51 -5.89
C PRO A 309 -1.51 -0.23 -6.38
N SER A 310 -1.11 -0.84 -7.49
CA SER A 310 0.22 -0.70 -8.09
C SER A 310 0.48 0.65 -8.75
N LEU A 311 -0.54 1.47 -8.99
CA LEU A 311 -0.35 2.85 -9.48
C LEU A 311 0.39 3.72 -8.45
N ARG A 312 0.29 3.38 -7.17
CA ARG A 312 0.95 4.11 -6.08
C ARG A 312 0.75 5.63 -6.18
N THR A 313 -0.44 6.04 -6.59
CA THR A 313 -0.79 7.45 -6.76
C THR A 313 -1.95 7.78 -5.84
N SER A 314 -1.73 8.77 -4.98
CA SER A 314 -2.69 9.36 -4.05
C SER A 314 -2.57 10.88 -4.13
N TYR A 315 -3.39 11.58 -3.41
CA TYR A 315 -3.31 13.05 -3.36
C TYR A 315 -3.77 13.57 -2.00
N LEU A 316 -3.26 14.74 -1.65
CA LEU A 316 -3.71 15.55 -0.53
C LEU A 316 -4.39 16.79 -1.07
N VAL A 317 -5.45 17.26 -0.38
CA VAL A 317 -5.97 18.60 -0.52
C VAL A 317 -5.67 19.37 0.75
N LEU A 318 -4.69 20.25 0.66
CA LEU A 318 -4.18 20.99 1.81
C LEU A 318 -5.02 22.23 2.10
N PRO A 319 -5.19 22.59 3.38
CA PRO A 319 -5.57 23.92 3.80
C PRO A 319 -4.66 25.00 3.20
N ARG A 320 -5.23 26.14 2.82
CA ARG A 320 -4.45 27.24 2.20
C ARG A 320 -3.31 27.72 3.10
N ALA A 321 -3.54 27.76 4.40
CA ALA A 321 -2.56 28.15 5.40
C ALA A 321 -1.31 27.26 5.43
N LEU A 322 -1.42 26.00 4.99
CA LEU A 322 -0.31 25.04 4.98
C LEU A 322 0.51 25.04 3.69
N LEU A 323 0.04 25.68 2.61
CA LEU A 323 0.68 25.57 1.28
C LEU A 323 2.12 26.06 1.26
N ALA A 324 2.42 27.20 1.88
CA ALA A 324 3.77 27.75 1.91
C ALA A 324 4.73 26.85 2.68
N GLN A 325 4.34 26.44 3.88
CA GLN A 325 5.13 25.54 4.73
C GLN A 325 5.33 24.18 4.06
N PHE A 326 4.28 23.64 3.40
CA PHE A 326 4.38 22.38 2.68
C PHE A 326 5.39 22.47 1.54
N ARG A 327 5.39 23.52 0.74
CA ARG A 327 6.36 23.71 -0.36
C ARG A 327 7.79 23.71 0.15
N GLN A 328 8.07 24.46 1.22
CA GLN A 328 9.40 24.48 1.83
C GLN A 328 9.83 23.10 2.33
N THR A 329 8.92 22.37 3.00
CA THR A 329 9.22 21.00 3.46
C THR A 329 9.45 20.06 2.29
N ALA A 330 8.60 20.12 1.25
CA ALA A 330 8.69 19.26 0.09
C ALA A 330 9.98 19.48 -0.73
N GLU A 331 10.47 20.72 -0.83
CA GLU A 331 11.76 21.03 -1.49
C GLU A 331 12.94 20.30 -0.84
N LEU A 332 12.86 20.02 0.45
CA LEU A 332 13.91 19.35 1.22
C LEU A 332 13.74 17.83 1.30
N THR A 333 12.51 17.34 1.20
CA THR A 333 12.18 15.93 1.50
C THR A 333 11.66 15.13 0.32
N GLU A 334 11.29 15.79 -0.79
CA GLU A 334 10.62 15.17 -1.91
C GLU A 334 11.36 15.37 -3.24
N SER A 335 11.22 14.38 -4.13
CA SER A 335 11.76 14.43 -5.49
C SER A 335 10.66 14.48 -6.56
N GLY A 336 9.40 14.65 -6.13
CA GLY A 336 8.23 14.56 -6.98
C GLY A 336 7.82 13.10 -7.30
N GLN A 337 6.64 12.94 -7.92
CA GLN A 337 6.10 11.62 -8.26
C GLN A 337 6.25 11.34 -9.78
N PRO A 338 6.32 10.06 -10.20
CA PRO A 338 6.51 9.67 -11.60
C PRO A 338 5.52 10.35 -12.55
N LEU A 339 6.03 11.14 -13.50
CA LEU A 339 5.22 12.02 -14.35
C LEU A 339 4.31 11.26 -15.31
N LEU A 340 4.80 10.15 -15.87
CA LEU A 340 4.06 9.42 -16.90
C LEU A 340 2.71 8.88 -16.38
N THR A 341 2.70 8.30 -15.19
CA THR A 341 1.47 7.84 -14.53
C THR A 341 0.50 9.00 -14.30
N GLN A 342 1.00 10.16 -13.90
CA GLN A 342 0.20 11.36 -13.71
C GLN A 342 -0.42 11.87 -15.01
N LYS A 343 0.32 11.84 -16.12
CA LYS A 343 -0.23 12.23 -17.46
C LYS A 343 -1.35 11.28 -17.90
N ILE A 344 -1.19 9.98 -17.67
CA ILE A 344 -2.22 8.98 -17.99
C ILE A 344 -3.47 9.21 -17.14
N LEU A 345 -3.32 9.42 -15.83
CA LEU A 345 -4.44 9.69 -14.92
C LEU A 345 -5.14 11.00 -15.26
N ALA A 346 -4.40 12.06 -15.57
CA ALA A 346 -4.98 13.34 -15.99
C ALA A 346 -5.91 13.17 -17.19
N ALA A 347 -5.44 12.47 -18.24
CA ALA A 347 -6.26 12.17 -19.40
C ALA A 347 -7.46 11.27 -19.06
N PHE A 348 -7.27 10.27 -18.18
CA PHE A 348 -8.32 9.35 -17.76
C PHE A 348 -9.46 10.07 -17.00
N LEU A 349 -9.13 11.08 -16.20
CA LEU A 349 -10.11 11.92 -15.50
C LEU A 349 -10.77 12.90 -16.48
N SER A 350 -9.97 13.71 -17.19
CA SER A 350 -10.46 14.82 -18.04
C SER A 350 -11.30 14.34 -19.23
N GLU A 351 -10.99 13.15 -19.79
CA GLU A 351 -11.78 12.55 -20.86
C GLU A 351 -13.04 11.80 -20.33
N GLY A 352 -13.34 11.88 -19.02
CA GLY A 352 -14.54 11.30 -18.39
C GLY A 352 -14.53 9.78 -18.25
N HIS A 353 -13.37 9.13 -18.45
CA HIS A 353 -13.25 7.67 -18.32
C HIS A 353 -13.34 7.21 -16.86
N PHE A 354 -12.84 8.03 -15.93
CA PHE A 354 -12.89 7.75 -14.52
C PHE A 354 -14.33 7.69 -13.98
N TYR A 355 -15.19 8.63 -14.34
CA TYR A 355 -16.61 8.61 -13.96
C TYR A 355 -17.33 7.36 -14.47
N LYS A 356 -17.09 6.98 -15.73
CA LYS A 356 -17.67 5.76 -16.32
C LYS A 356 -17.17 4.51 -15.58
N HIS A 357 -15.89 4.49 -15.25
CA HIS A 357 -15.30 3.39 -14.48
C HIS A 357 -15.91 3.29 -13.09
N LEU A 358 -15.98 4.37 -12.32
CA LEU A 358 -16.60 4.38 -10.98
C LEU A 358 -18.08 3.93 -11.02
N LYS A 359 -18.85 4.40 -12.00
CA LYS A 359 -20.25 3.97 -12.18
C LYS A 359 -20.33 2.45 -12.42
N LYS A 360 -19.45 1.91 -13.28
CA LYS A 360 -19.37 0.46 -13.51
C LYS A 360 -18.99 -0.29 -12.23
N MET A 361 -17.99 0.21 -11.48
CA MET A 361 -17.53 -0.45 -10.25
C MET A 361 -18.61 -0.44 -9.16
N ARG A 362 -19.36 0.65 -8.98
CA ARG A 362 -20.47 0.68 -8.01
C ARG A 362 -21.50 -0.42 -8.27
N ASN A 363 -21.94 -0.59 -9.51
CA ASN A 363 -22.89 -1.63 -9.88
C ASN A 363 -22.29 -3.04 -9.66
N LEU A 364 -21.02 -3.22 -10.07
CA LEU A 364 -20.32 -4.50 -9.92
C LEU A 364 -20.15 -4.86 -8.43
N TYR A 365 -19.69 -3.94 -7.60
CA TYR A 365 -19.46 -4.18 -6.17
C TYR A 365 -20.76 -4.40 -5.41
N SER A 366 -21.83 -3.71 -5.75
CA SER A 366 -23.15 -3.96 -5.18
C SER A 366 -23.62 -5.41 -5.45
N ALA A 367 -23.44 -5.91 -6.67
CA ALA A 367 -23.76 -7.30 -7.03
C ALA A 367 -22.86 -8.30 -6.29
N ARG A 368 -21.54 -8.09 -6.33
CA ARG A 368 -20.54 -8.98 -5.68
C ARG A 368 -20.72 -9.05 -4.17
N ARG A 369 -21.06 -7.92 -3.53
CA ARG A 369 -21.44 -7.88 -2.13
C ARG A 369 -22.63 -8.79 -1.86
N GLY A 370 -23.67 -8.71 -2.70
CA GLY A 370 -24.86 -9.55 -2.59
C GLY A 370 -24.53 -11.04 -2.64
N PHE A 371 -23.63 -11.46 -3.52
CA PHE A 371 -23.20 -12.87 -3.61
C PHE A 371 -22.56 -13.37 -2.31
N VAL A 372 -21.62 -12.58 -1.74
CA VAL A 372 -20.95 -12.98 -0.49
C VAL A 372 -21.90 -12.96 0.70
N LEU A 373 -22.80 -11.97 0.79
CA LEU A 373 -23.81 -11.90 1.85
C LEU A 373 -24.76 -13.11 1.81
N ALA A 374 -25.26 -13.47 0.64
CA ALA A 374 -26.14 -14.63 0.46
C ALA A 374 -25.43 -15.95 0.84
N ALA A 375 -24.18 -16.12 0.41
CA ALA A 375 -23.40 -17.31 0.71
C ALA A 375 -23.07 -17.43 2.22
N LEU A 376 -22.74 -16.32 2.90
CA LEU A 376 -22.55 -16.31 4.35
C LEU A 376 -23.82 -16.67 5.10
N ALA A 377 -24.98 -16.12 4.70
CA ALA A 377 -26.26 -16.43 5.30
C ALA A 377 -26.68 -17.90 5.10
N GLN A 378 -26.33 -18.49 3.95
CA GLN A 378 -26.62 -19.88 3.64
C GLN A 378 -25.74 -20.86 4.40
N ILE A 379 -24.42 -20.60 4.48
CA ILE A 379 -23.44 -21.56 4.99
C ILE A 379 -23.24 -21.41 6.52
N TYR A 380 -23.33 -20.17 7.02
CA TYR A 380 -23.00 -19.83 8.40
C TYR A 380 -24.12 -19.07 9.15
N PRO A 381 -25.41 -19.48 9.06
CA PRO A 381 -26.55 -18.69 9.57
C PRO A 381 -26.51 -18.47 11.07
N GLN A 382 -25.90 -19.38 11.83
CA GLN A 382 -25.82 -19.32 13.29
C GLN A 382 -24.48 -18.77 13.83
N ILE A 383 -23.46 -18.65 12.97
CA ILE A 383 -22.11 -18.28 13.38
C ILE A 383 -21.91 -16.77 13.33
N PHE A 384 -22.33 -16.17 12.21
CA PHE A 384 -22.09 -14.75 12.00
C PHE A 384 -23.37 -13.89 12.12
N ASN A 385 -23.18 -12.70 12.66
CA ASN A 385 -24.10 -11.58 12.50
C ASN A 385 -23.45 -10.59 11.50
N VAL A 386 -24.07 -10.39 10.34
CA VAL A 386 -23.51 -9.52 9.30
C VAL A 386 -24.30 -8.21 9.26
N GLU A 387 -23.68 -7.11 9.65
CA GLU A 387 -24.25 -5.79 9.53
C GLU A 387 -24.04 -5.26 8.10
N VAL A 388 -25.13 -5.04 7.36
CA VAL A 388 -25.06 -4.51 6.00
C VAL A 388 -24.96 -2.98 6.07
N ARG A 389 -23.86 -2.44 5.56
CA ARG A 389 -23.64 -0.99 5.46
C ARG A 389 -23.79 -0.50 4.00
N ASP A 390 -24.02 0.80 3.82
CA ASP A 390 -24.42 1.38 2.52
C ASP A 390 -23.28 1.64 1.54
N GLY A 391 -22.09 1.11 1.78
CA GLY A 391 -20.94 1.38 0.92
C GLY A 391 -19.76 0.47 1.17
N GLY A 392 -18.60 0.88 0.64
CA GLY A 392 -17.30 0.27 0.90
C GLY A 392 -16.93 -0.88 -0.01
N MET A 393 -15.85 -1.57 0.35
CA MET A 393 -15.25 -2.67 -0.41
C MET A 393 -15.15 -3.96 0.41
N HIS A 394 -15.66 -3.97 1.64
CA HIS A 394 -15.65 -5.10 2.55
C HIS A 394 -16.93 -5.16 3.38
N ILE A 395 -17.16 -6.30 3.98
CA ILE A 395 -18.19 -6.53 5.00
C ILE A 395 -17.54 -7.04 6.27
N ILE A 396 -18.22 -6.88 7.39
CA ILE A 396 -17.82 -7.47 8.67
C ILE A 396 -18.83 -8.54 9.03
N ALA A 397 -18.33 -9.76 9.22
CA ALA A 397 -19.07 -10.89 9.76
C ALA A 397 -18.71 -11.02 11.25
N PHE A 398 -19.51 -10.43 12.13
CA PHE A 398 -19.30 -10.49 13.59
C PHE A 398 -19.60 -11.89 14.10
N LEU A 399 -18.73 -12.42 14.96
CA LEU A 399 -19.00 -13.66 15.67
C LEU A 399 -20.09 -13.45 16.71
N ARG A 400 -21.05 -14.39 16.82
CA ARG A 400 -22.16 -14.27 17.78
C ARG A 400 -21.71 -14.61 19.19
N ASP A 401 -21.08 -15.77 19.38
CA ASP A 401 -20.81 -16.36 20.67
C ASP A 401 -19.35 -16.84 20.83
N SER A 402 -18.41 -16.19 20.15
CA SER A 402 -17.01 -16.59 20.18
C SER A 402 -16.06 -15.41 20.07
N THR A 403 -14.89 -15.53 20.71
CA THR A 403 -13.77 -14.57 20.65
C THR A 403 -12.62 -15.07 19.77
N GLN A 404 -12.80 -16.16 19.02
CA GLN A 404 -11.73 -16.86 18.31
C GLN A 404 -11.54 -16.40 16.86
N ASP A 405 -11.75 -15.14 16.56
CA ASP A 405 -11.65 -14.60 15.19
C ASP A 405 -10.24 -14.71 14.60
N VAL A 406 -9.18 -14.61 15.41
CA VAL A 406 -7.79 -14.80 14.96
C VAL A 406 -7.55 -16.24 14.50
N ALA A 407 -7.93 -17.23 15.34
CA ALA A 407 -7.79 -18.63 14.97
C ALA A 407 -8.63 -18.98 13.75
N LEU A 408 -9.84 -18.41 13.66
CA LEU A 408 -10.74 -18.58 12.53
C LEU A 408 -10.15 -18.00 11.24
N ALA A 409 -9.61 -16.79 11.28
CA ALA A 409 -8.94 -16.17 10.14
C ALA A 409 -7.76 -17.01 9.65
N GLN A 410 -6.94 -17.55 10.56
CA GLN A 410 -5.83 -18.44 10.21
C GLN A 410 -6.30 -19.73 9.50
N ARG A 411 -7.42 -20.34 9.96
CA ARG A 411 -8.02 -21.49 9.28
C ARG A 411 -8.49 -21.14 7.87
N TRP A 412 -9.19 -20.02 7.72
CA TRP A 412 -9.65 -19.56 6.41
C TRP A 412 -8.48 -19.26 5.45
N GLN A 413 -7.36 -18.73 5.95
CA GLN A 413 -6.16 -18.49 5.16
C GLN A 413 -5.52 -19.77 4.61
N GLN A 414 -5.62 -20.91 5.31
CA GLN A 414 -5.18 -22.22 4.81
C GLN A 414 -5.96 -22.65 3.55
N HIS A 415 -7.19 -22.18 3.41
CA HIS A 415 -8.04 -22.35 2.23
C HIS A 415 -7.90 -21.23 1.19
N GLN A 416 -6.84 -20.42 1.29
CA GLN A 416 -6.56 -19.25 0.42
C GLN A 416 -7.62 -18.13 0.54
N LEU A 417 -8.35 -18.06 1.65
CA LEU A 417 -9.29 -16.96 1.93
C LEU A 417 -8.59 -15.93 2.80
N GLN A 418 -8.22 -14.79 2.22
CA GLN A 418 -7.41 -13.74 2.85
C GLN A 418 -8.28 -12.76 3.65
N VAL A 419 -8.98 -13.30 4.64
CA VAL A 419 -9.78 -12.50 5.60
C VAL A 419 -8.91 -11.96 6.71
N SER A 420 -9.35 -10.87 7.36
CA SER A 420 -8.65 -10.28 8.51
C SER A 420 -9.50 -10.44 9.78
N PRO A 421 -8.91 -10.85 10.91
CA PRO A 421 -9.64 -10.86 12.17
C PRO A 421 -9.88 -9.42 12.64
N LEU A 422 -11.10 -9.13 13.11
CA LEU A 422 -11.48 -7.78 13.53
C LEU A 422 -10.78 -7.37 14.83
N SER A 423 -10.57 -8.31 15.76
CA SER A 423 -9.97 -8.02 17.06
C SER A 423 -8.56 -7.44 16.96
N GLU A 424 -7.77 -7.82 15.94
CA GLU A 424 -6.42 -7.28 15.72
C GLU A 424 -6.38 -5.81 15.26
N TRP A 425 -7.54 -5.22 14.94
CA TRP A 425 -7.64 -3.80 14.58
C TRP A 425 -7.83 -2.90 15.82
N TYR A 426 -8.06 -3.51 16.97
CA TYR A 426 -8.16 -2.82 18.26
C TYR A 426 -6.81 -2.77 18.96
N ARG A 427 -6.54 -1.66 19.64
CA ARG A 427 -5.38 -1.48 20.53
C ARG A 427 -5.75 -1.70 22.01
N GLY A 428 -7.00 -1.40 22.34
CA GLY A 428 -7.53 -1.51 23.68
C GLY A 428 -8.00 -2.92 24.05
N ASN A 429 -8.47 -3.06 25.29
CA ASN A 429 -8.79 -4.36 25.90
C ASN A 429 -10.23 -4.84 25.68
N SER A 430 -11.01 -4.16 24.84
CA SER A 430 -12.43 -4.50 24.60
C SER A 430 -12.75 -4.62 23.13
N PRO A 431 -12.10 -5.54 22.39
CA PRO A 431 -12.33 -5.71 20.96
C PRO A 431 -13.70 -6.33 20.69
N ARG A 432 -14.29 -6.01 19.54
CA ARG A 432 -15.33 -6.83 18.92
C ARG A 432 -14.67 -7.91 18.07
N TYR A 433 -15.29 -9.07 17.99
CA TYR A 433 -14.75 -10.23 17.30
C TYR A 433 -15.49 -10.52 16.01
N GLY A 434 -14.78 -10.88 14.97
CA GLY A 434 -15.35 -11.17 13.65
C GLY A 434 -14.33 -11.22 12.55
N LEU A 435 -14.80 -11.43 11.33
CA LEU A 435 -13.96 -11.44 10.13
C LEU A 435 -14.29 -10.24 9.24
N ILE A 436 -13.26 -9.54 8.77
CA ILE A 436 -13.35 -8.51 7.75
C ILE A 436 -13.11 -9.19 6.39
N ILE A 437 -14.09 -9.13 5.51
CA ILE A 437 -14.16 -9.91 4.28
C ILE A 437 -14.27 -8.98 3.08
N GLY A 438 -13.25 -8.97 2.21
CA GLY A 438 -13.30 -8.28 0.93
C GLY A 438 -14.13 -9.05 -0.10
N TYR A 439 -15.01 -8.37 -0.84
CA TYR A 439 -15.92 -9.02 -1.79
C TYR A 439 -15.69 -8.61 -3.26
N THR A 440 -14.85 -7.63 -3.48
CA THR A 440 -14.69 -6.98 -4.79
C THR A 440 -14.17 -7.87 -5.92
N ASN A 441 -13.56 -9.00 -5.59
CA ASN A 441 -13.01 -9.97 -6.55
C ASN A 441 -13.75 -11.32 -6.57
N VAL A 442 -14.98 -11.39 -6.03
CA VAL A 442 -15.86 -12.56 -6.14
C VAL A 442 -16.79 -12.33 -7.31
N THR A 443 -16.71 -13.15 -8.35
CA THR A 443 -17.30 -12.85 -9.66
C THR A 443 -18.73 -13.36 -9.85
N SER A 444 -19.15 -14.39 -9.08
CA SER A 444 -20.52 -14.95 -9.15
C SER A 444 -20.99 -15.49 -7.78
N ALA A 445 -22.27 -15.81 -7.71
CA ALA A 445 -22.88 -16.44 -6.53
C ALA A 445 -22.33 -17.86 -6.29
N GLU A 446 -22.14 -18.64 -7.35
CA GLU A 446 -21.58 -19.98 -7.30
C GLU A 446 -20.13 -19.93 -6.76
N GLU A 447 -19.34 -18.98 -7.22
CA GLU A 447 -17.98 -18.78 -6.71
C GLU A 447 -17.99 -18.40 -5.22
N ALA A 448 -18.89 -17.51 -4.79
CA ALA A 448 -19.03 -17.15 -3.37
C ALA A 448 -19.34 -18.38 -2.50
N ILE A 449 -20.29 -19.20 -2.92
CA ILE A 449 -20.64 -20.45 -2.22
C ILE A 449 -19.45 -21.41 -2.19
N ALA A 450 -18.80 -21.65 -3.34
CA ALA A 450 -17.68 -22.57 -3.45
C ALA A 450 -16.49 -22.14 -2.57
N LEU A 451 -16.21 -20.84 -2.51
CA LEU A 451 -15.13 -20.29 -1.65
C LEU A 451 -15.47 -20.47 -0.17
N LEU A 452 -16.64 -20.03 0.26
CA LEU A 452 -17.03 -20.04 1.66
C LEU A 452 -17.33 -21.47 2.19
N GLN A 453 -17.66 -22.41 1.33
CA GLN A 453 -17.85 -23.82 1.71
C GLN A 453 -16.55 -24.51 2.09
N ARG A 454 -15.38 -24.08 1.58
CA ARG A 454 -14.08 -24.73 1.83
C ARG A 454 -13.76 -24.88 3.31
N PRO A 455 -13.83 -23.83 4.17
CA PRO A 455 -13.51 -23.92 5.59
C PRO A 455 -14.70 -24.30 6.47
N ALA A 456 -15.87 -24.68 5.92
CA ALA A 456 -17.11 -24.77 6.69
C ALA A 456 -17.05 -25.79 7.83
N GLN A 457 -16.53 -27.00 7.58
CA GLN A 457 -16.40 -28.04 8.60
C GLN A 457 -15.41 -27.63 9.70
N GLU A 458 -14.26 -27.09 9.32
CA GLU A 458 -13.25 -26.65 10.28
C GLU A 458 -13.73 -25.44 11.10
N THR A 459 -14.50 -24.55 10.51
CA THR A 459 -15.14 -23.42 11.20
C THR A 459 -16.09 -23.91 12.30
N GLN A 460 -16.97 -24.88 11.96
CA GLN A 460 -17.90 -25.45 12.93
C GLN A 460 -17.17 -26.20 14.07
N ALA A 461 -16.15 -26.99 13.74
CA ALA A 461 -15.35 -27.71 14.73
C ALA A 461 -14.63 -26.76 15.69
N LEU A 462 -13.95 -25.74 15.16
CA LEU A 462 -13.21 -24.76 15.97
C LEU A 462 -14.13 -24.04 16.98
N LEU A 463 -15.31 -23.62 16.55
CA LEU A 463 -16.23 -22.85 17.40
C LEU A 463 -17.00 -23.74 18.39
N ALA A 464 -17.22 -25.03 18.07
CA ALA A 464 -17.81 -26.00 19.00
C ALA A 464 -16.85 -26.35 20.16
N ASP A 465 -15.56 -26.48 19.88
CA ASP A 465 -14.54 -26.74 20.92
C ASP A 465 -14.37 -25.54 21.88
N GLY A 466 -14.42 -24.30 21.36
CA GLY A 466 -14.34 -23.10 22.17
C GLY A 466 -15.52 -22.90 23.13
N SER A 467 -16.71 -23.35 22.75
CA SER A 467 -17.90 -23.28 23.61
C SER A 467 -17.84 -24.28 24.80
N ARG A 468 -17.14 -25.40 24.64
CA ARG A 468 -16.94 -26.38 25.73
C ARG A 468 -15.96 -25.90 26.79
N GLN A 469 -14.89 -25.22 26.39
CA GLN A 469 -13.90 -24.66 27.32
C GLN A 469 -14.45 -23.49 28.15
N ALA A 470 -15.33 -22.67 27.57
CA ALA A 470 -15.96 -21.55 28.28
C ALA A 470 -17.05 -21.98 29.28
N THR A 471 -17.51 -23.22 29.26
CA THR A 471 -18.49 -23.79 30.20
C THR A 471 -17.82 -24.56 31.36
N GLU A 472 -16.52 -24.82 31.26
CA GLU A 472 -15.73 -25.53 32.29
C GLU A 472 -14.90 -24.56 33.18
N GLU A 473 -14.84 -23.26 32.85
CA GLU A 473 -14.29 -22.17 33.69
C GLU A 473 -15.44 -21.41 34.39
#